data_2691af7c2f60e90ae005be9197170bdd
#
_entry.id   2691af7c2f60e90ae005be9197170bdd
#
_cell.length_a   1.000
_cell.length_b   1.000
_cell.length_c   1.000
_cell.angle_alpha   90.00
_cell.angle_beta   90.00
_cell.angle_gamma   90.00
#
_symmetry.space_group_name_H-M   'P 1'
#
loop_
_entity.id
_entity.type
_entity.pdbx_description
1 polymer ?
#
loop_
_entity_poly.entity_id
_entity_poly.type
_entity_poly.pdbx_seq_one_letter_code
_entity_poly.pdbx_strand_id
1 'polypeptide(L)'
;MKQRNRTDKGFYALYITPLRALNRDMLLRLERWGEKLGIRIEVRHGDTGTYARRRQALAPPDVLITTPETIQAMIPGARLRENLKTVRHVILDEVHELANSKRGAQLAVALERVTELAGDFQRICLSATVGNPEEVAKYFAGRRPMQVVNAVSTKAVDIEVLSPRRTAEDVKAARGLAVDPKVLAHVRTIREIVNEEGNESTLIFVNTRRAAEMLGSILNRYERGLIGVHHGSLSKEMRMEAEDALKSGAIKGLICTSSMELGIDIGSIDMVVQYASPREVTRLVQRVGRASHSVQKTSKGKIIALTPDDVAESVVIAQRAKEGKIEPIRLKEASLDVLSNQICGVLLDTGVITIDNLYALLQRAYPFRKLSPEALIRVIEQLQ
;
A
#
# COMPACT_ATOMS: atom_id res chain seq x y z
N MET A 1 5.57 25.47 10.57
CA MET A 1 4.13 25.67 10.86
C MET A 1 3.94 27.06 11.45
N LYS A 2 3.43 28.03 10.66
CA LYS A 2 3.00 29.32 11.20
C LYS A 2 1.83 29.04 12.15
N GLN A 3 1.84 29.70 13.31
CA GLN A 3 0.86 29.54 14.40
C GLN A 3 -0.57 29.45 13.85
N ARG A 4 -1.22 28.29 14.09
CA ARG A 4 -2.65 28.14 13.92
C ARG A 4 -3.33 29.14 14.87
N ASN A 5 -4.21 29.97 14.35
CA ASN A 5 -5.16 30.65 15.23
C ASN A 5 -5.97 29.56 15.93
N ARG A 6 -5.81 29.38 17.25
CA ARG A 6 -6.45 28.32 18.06
C ARG A 6 -7.99 28.38 18.07
N THR A 7 -8.58 29.29 17.33
CA THR A 7 -10.03 29.48 17.21
C THR A 7 -10.70 28.56 16.17
N ASP A 8 -9.96 28.05 15.18
CA ASP A 8 -10.54 27.20 14.13
C ASP A 8 -10.64 25.76 14.61
N LYS A 9 -11.84 25.32 14.96
CA LYS A 9 -12.15 23.92 15.30
C LYS A 9 -12.36 23.12 14.03
N GLY A 10 -11.49 22.16 13.72
CA GLY A 10 -11.59 21.28 12.56
C GLY A 10 -10.28 20.53 12.27
N PHE A 11 -10.26 19.73 11.21
CA PHE A 11 -9.05 19.06 10.76
C PHE A 11 -8.15 20.05 10.02
N TYR A 12 -6.90 20.17 10.44
CA TYR A 12 -5.92 21.01 9.75
C TYR A 12 -5.21 20.25 8.63
N ALA A 13 -4.88 18.98 8.87
CA ALA A 13 -4.28 18.12 7.89
C ALA A 13 -4.95 16.73 7.84
N LEU A 14 -5.04 16.18 6.64
CA LEU A 14 -5.44 14.79 6.41
C LEU A 14 -4.21 14.01 5.93
N TYR A 15 -3.96 12.85 6.54
CA TYR A 15 -2.96 11.90 6.09
C TYR A 15 -3.69 10.63 5.62
N ILE A 16 -3.67 10.37 4.31
CA ILE A 16 -4.48 9.32 3.69
C ILE A 16 -3.56 8.20 3.20
N THR A 17 -3.74 7.00 3.72
CA THR A 17 -2.98 5.81 3.32
C THR A 17 -3.90 4.75 2.70
N PRO A 18 -3.39 3.87 1.81
CA PRO A 18 -4.21 2.84 1.20
C PRO A 18 -4.64 1.72 2.14
N LEU A 19 -3.92 1.50 3.25
CA LEU A 19 -4.15 0.38 4.17
C LEU A 19 -4.28 0.81 5.63
N ARG A 20 -5.18 0.13 6.37
CA ARG A 20 -5.41 0.37 7.81
C ARG A 20 -4.17 0.07 8.67
N ALA A 21 -3.35 -0.90 8.26
CA ALA A 21 -2.11 -1.23 8.95
C ALA A 21 -1.12 -0.07 8.93
N LEU A 22 -0.98 0.60 7.77
CA LEU A 22 -0.15 1.79 7.63
C LEU A 22 -0.62 2.96 8.51
N ASN A 23 -1.94 3.12 8.69
CA ASN A 23 -2.48 4.17 9.56
C ASN A 23 -1.98 4.04 11.00
N ARG A 24 -1.88 2.81 11.50
CA ARG A 24 -1.42 2.55 12.86
C ARG A 24 0.08 2.78 13.00
N ASP A 25 0.86 2.28 12.05
CA ASP A 25 2.30 2.50 12.04
C ASP A 25 2.64 3.99 11.95
N MET A 26 1.95 4.70 11.06
CA MET A 26 2.11 6.15 10.92
C MET A 26 1.72 6.91 12.20
N LEU A 27 0.66 6.48 12.92
CA LEU A 27 0.30 7.08 14.20
C LEU A 27 1.45 6.97 15.19
N LEU A 28 2.02 5.76 15.38
CA LEU A 28 3.12 5.53 16.32
C LEU A 28 4.35 6.39 15.99
N ARG A 29 4.66 6.56 14.71
CA ARG A 29 5.78 7.41 14.26
C ARG A 29 5.52 8.90 14.50
N LEU A 30 4.29 9.36 14.28
CA LEU A 30 3.94 10.77 14.38
C LEU A 30 3.55 11.21 15.81
N GLU A 31 3.12 10.30 16.67
CA GLU A 31 2.66 10.59 18.04
C GLU A 31 3.74 11.31 18.86
N ARG A 32 4.99 10.83 18.79
CA ARG A 32 6.14 11.47 19.46
C ARG A 32 6.39 12.92 19.00
N TRP A 33 6.14 13.21 17.73
CA TRP A 33 6.25 14.57 17.18
C TRP A 33 5.04 15.39 17.56
N GLY A 34 3.83 14.79 17.56
CA GLY A 34 2.59 15.43 18.00
C GLY A 34 2.70 15.95 19.44
N GLU A 35 3.19 15.13 20.36
CA GLU A 35 3.42 15.51 21.76
C GLU A 35 4.38 16.69 21.90
N LYS A 36 5.55 16.63 21.21
CA LYS A 36 6.54 17.71 21.25
C LYS A 36 6.04 19.03 20.68
N LEU A 37 5.15 18.99 19.70
CA LEU A 37 4.64 20.16 18.98
C LEU A 37 3.29 20.64 19.50
N GLY A 38 2.67 19.93 20.46
CA GLY A 38 1.32 20.20 20.94
C GLY A 38 0.24 20.00 19.86
N ILE A 39 0.45 19.07 18.93
CA ILE A 39 -0.44 18.73 17.81
C ILE A 39 -1.14 17.42 18.14
N ARG A 40 -2.48 17.41 18.09
CA ARG A 40 -3.26 16.19 18.28
C ARG A 40 -3.37 15.41 16.98
N ILE A 41 -2.93 14.16 17.00
CA ILE A 41 -2.94 13.25 15.86
C ILE A 41 -3.79 12.04 16.23
N GLU A 42 -4.78 11.71 15.42
CA GLU A 42 -5.65 10.56 15.66
C GLU A 42 -5.88 9.78 14.36
N VAL A 43 -6.26 8.50 14.51
CA VAL A 43 -6.58 7.62 13.39
C VAL A 43 -8.09 7.42 13.30
N ARG A 44 -8.62 7.45 12.06
CA ARG A 44 -10.00 7.09 11.75
C ARG A 44 -10.06 6.20 10.52
N HIS A 45 -10.55 4.96 10.70
CA HIS A 45 -10.79 4.00 9.63
C HIS A 45 -11.97 3.07 9.99
N GLY A 46 -12.27 2.07 9.17
CA GLY A 46 -13.41 1.18 9.38
C GLY A 46 -13.49 0.54 10.77
N ASP A 47 -12.33 0.24 11.39
CA ASP A 47 -12.26 -0.42 12.70
C ASP A 47 -12.22 0.55 13.88
N THR A 48 -12.28 1.87 13.65
CA THR A 48 -12.34 2.87 14.74
C THR A 48 -13.68 2.75 15.47
N GLY A 49 -13.63 2.55 16.78
CA GLY A 49 -14.82 2.36 17.61
C GLY A 49 -15.76 3.58 17.62
N THR A 50 -17.04 3.34 17.87
CA THR A 50 -18.11 4.35 17.84
C THR A 50 -17.84 5.54 18.78
N TYR A 51 -17.33 5.27 19.98
CA TYR A 51 -16.96 6.32 20.94
C TYR A 51 -15.89 7.26 20.41
N ALA A 52 -14.79 6.69 19.87
CA ALA A 52 -13.71 7.48 19.28
C ALA A 52 -14.19 8.29 18.08
N ARG A 53 -15.01 7.69 17.19
CA ARG A 53 -15.63 8.40 16.06
C ARG A 53 -16.47 9.59 16.49
N ARG A 54 -17.27 9.44 17.56
CA ARG A 54 -18.09 10.53 18.11
C ARG A 54 -17.22 11.62 18.71
N ARG A 55 -16.19 11.26 19.46
CA ARG A 55 -15.23 12.21 20.03
C ARG A 55 -14.53 13.03 18.95
N GLN A 56 -14.04 12.38 17.88
CA GLN A 56 -13.39 13.05 16.74
C GLN A 56 -14.32 14.00 15.98
N ALA A 57 -15.60 13.72 15.93
CA ALA A 57 -16.58 14.60 15.31
C ALA A 57 -16.86 15.86 16.17
N LEU A 58 -16.84 15.72 17.50
CA LEU A 58 -17.11 16.81 18.46
C LEU A 58 -15.87 17.64 18.78
N ALA A 59 -14.73 16.99 18.89
CA ALA A 59 -13.43 17.57 19.21
C ALA A 59 -12.38 17.04 18.21
N PRO A 60 -12.36 17.55 16.97
CA PRO A 60 -11.50 17.04 15.91
C PRO A 60 -10.02 17.19 16.26
N PRO A 61 -9.17 16.19 15.91
CA PRO A 61 -7.71 16.33 16.01
C PRO A 61 -7.20 17.32 14.97
N ASP A 62 -5.96 17.78 15.14
CA ASP A 62 -5.29 18.65 14.18
C ASP A 62 -4.92 17.88 12.90
N VAL A 63 -4.43 16.64 13.06
CA VAL A 63 -4.08 15.74 11.98
C VAL A 63 -4.92 14.48 12.10
N LEU A 64 -5.63 14.13 11.04
CA LEU A 64 -6.40 12.90 10.95
C LEU A 64 -5.73 11.94 9.96
N ILE A 65 -5.26 10.79 10.47
CA ILE A 65 -4.75 9.69 9.64
C ILE A 65 -5.94 8.80 9.25
N THR A 66 -6.11 8.51 7.96
CA THR A 66 -7.34 7.85 7.48
C THR A 66 -7.13 7.07 6.19
N THR A 67 -8.21 6.47 5.65
CA THR A 67 -8.22 5.75 4.37
C THR A 67 -9.12 6.44 3.34
N PRO A 68 -8.95 6.17 2.02
CA PRO A 68 -9.80 6.73 0.97
C PRO A 68 -11.30 6.53 1.22
N GLU A 69 -11.69 5.34 1.68
CA GLU A 69 -13.08 5.01 1.95
C GLU A 69 -13.66 5.83 3.12
N THR A 70 -12.83 6.09 4.12
CA THR A 70 -13.26 6.85 5.28
C THR A 70 -13.52 8.32 4.94
N ILE A 71 -12.70 8.92 4.07
CA ILE A 71 -12.97 10.28 3.56
C ILE A 71 -14.31 10.32 2.84
N GLN A 72 -14.61 9.35 1.98
CA GLN A 72 -15.91 9.24 1.31
C GLN A 72 -17.08 9.22 2.30
N ALA A 73 -16.93 8.47 3.40
CA ALA A 73 -17.95 8.37 4.44
C ALA A 73 -18.05 9.62 5.35
N MET A 74 -17.00 10.44 5.41
CA MET A 74 -16.96 11.64 6.26
C MET A 74 -17.68 12.83 5.60
N ILE A 75 -17.56 12.99 4.28
CA ILE A 75 -18.07 14.16 3.56
C ILE A 75 -19.60 14.32 3.73
N PRO A 76 -20.47 13.28 3.67
CA PRO A 76 -21.91 13.43 3.88
C PRO A 76 -22.31 13.75 5.33
N GLY A 77 -21.45 13.47 6.29
CA GLY A 77 -21.76 13.65 7.71
C GLY A 77 -21.71 15.11 8.15
N ALA A 78 -22.80 15.70 8.57
CA ALA A 78 -22.94 17.14 8.87
C ALA A 78 -21.77 17.73 9.72
N ARG A 79 -21.44 17.10 10.87
CA ARG A 79 -20.35 17.58 11.74
C ARG A 79 -18.96 17.35 11.15
N LEU A 80 -18.74 16.21 10.51
CA LEU A 80 -17.45 15.90 9.89
C LEU A 80 -17.20 16.79 8.69
N ARG A 81 -18.26 17.11 7.94
CA ARG A 81 -18.23 18.08 6.84
C ARG A 81 -17.79 19.46 7.32
N GLU A 82 -18.32 19.95 8.44
CA GLU A 82 -17.87 21.21 9.04
C GLU A 82 -16.39 21.14 9.43
N ASN A 83 -15.94 20.05 10.03
CA ASN A 83 -14.55 19.85 10.40
C ASN A 83 -13.60 19.75 9.18
N LEU A 84 -14.11 19.38 8.01
CA LEU A 84 -13.32 19.35 6.75
C LEU A 84 -13.09 20.73 6.15
N LYS A 85 -13.89 21.75 6.48
CA LYS A 85 -13.75 23.14 5.98
C LYS A 85 -12.41 23.78 6.36
N THR A 86 -11.77 23.31 7.41
CA THR A 86 -10.51 23.86 7.93
C THR A 86 -9.26 23.16 7.39
N VAL A 87 -9.40 22.20 6.47
CA VAL A 87 -8.29 21.46 5.87
C VAL A 87 -7.40 22.43 5.07
N ARG A 88 -6.09 22.35 5.30
CA ARG A 88 -5.07 23.13 4.59
C ARG A 88 -4.02 22.26 3.92
N HIS A 89 -3.88 21.01 4.38
CA HIS A 89 -2.90 20.08 3.84
C HIS A 89 -3.53 18.69 3.71
N VAL A 90 -3.28 18.03 2.58
CA VAL A 90 -3.64 16.64 2.38
C VAL A 90 -2.39 15.88 1.93
N ILE A 91 -1.99 14.91 2.72
CA ILE A 91 -0.88 14.01 2.44
C ILE A 91 -1.48 12.69 1.95
N LEU A 92 -1.13 12.30 0.75
CA LEU A 92 -1.51 11.03 0.14
C LEU A 92 -0.30 10.11 0.13
N ASP A 93 -0.37 9.05 0.89
CA ASP A 93 0.75 8.11 1.00
C ASP A 93 0.55 6.89 0.11
N GLU A 94 1.65 6.31 -0.34
CA GLU A 94 1.67 5.15 -1.25
C GLU A 94 0.74 5.35 -2.47
N VAL A 95 0.79 6.54 -3.10
CA VAL A 95 -0.15 6.90 -4.18
C VAL A 95 -0.08 5.96 -5.39
N HIS A 96 1.03 5.26 -5.58
CA HIS A 96 1.20 4.25 -6.62
C HIS A 96 0.23 3.07 -6.45
N GLU A 97 -0.13 2.70 -5.22
CA GLU A 97 -1.12 1.66 -4.92
C GLU A 97 -2.56 2.10 -5.20
N LEU A 98 -2.78 3.40 -5.27
CA LEU A 98 -4.10 3.97 -5.51
C LEU A 98 -4.33 4.29 -6.99
N ALA A 99 -3.33 4.82 -7.70
CA ALA A 99 -3.48 5.39 -9.04
C ALA A 99 -4.00 4.39 -10.10
N ASN A 100 -3.72 3.09 -9.94
CA ASN A 100 -4.17 2.03 -10.85
C ASN A 100 -5.51 1.39 -10.45
N SER A 101 -6.17 1.92 -9.41
CA SER A 101 -7.34 1.29 -8.78
C SER A 101 -8.58 2.18 -8.80
N LYS A 102 -9.76 1.56 -8.68
CA LYS A 102 -11.02 2.30 -8.50
C LYS A 102 -11.02 3.13 -7.22
N ARG A 103 -10.30 2.70 -6.18
CA ARG A 103 -10.13 3.44 -4.92
C ARG A 103 -9.43 4.78 -5.14
N GLY A 104 -8.40 4.80 -6.00
CA GLY A 104 -7.72 6.04 -6.38
C GLY A 104 -8.62 6.97 -7.18
N ALA A 105 -9.43 6.42 -8.11
CA ALA A 105 -10.39 7.22 -8.86
C ALA A 105 -11.46 7.85 -7.94
N GLN A 106 -11.97 7.09 -6.97
CA GLN A 106 -12.88 7.60 -5.94
C GLN A 106 -12.21 8.69 -5.08
N LEU A 107 -10.96 8.47 -4.66
CA LEU A 107 -10.21 9.45 -3.87
C LEU A 107 -9.98 10.74 -4.65
N ALA A 108 -9.62 10.66 -5.93
CA ALA A 108 -9.42 11.84 -6.77
C ALA A 108 -10.68 12.74 -6.83
N VAL A 109 -11.87 12.13 -6.94
CA VAL A 109 -13.14 12.87 -6.87
C VAL A 109 -13.42 13.40 -5.46
N ALA A 110 -13.15 12.59 -4.42
CA ALA A 110 -13.33 13.03 -3.04
C ALA A 110 -12.47 14.25 -2.69
N LEU A 111 -11.25 14.34 -3.23
CA LEU A 111 -10.39 15.51 -3.06
C LEU A 111 -11.01 16.77 -3.67
N GLU A 112 -11.69 16.66 -4.81
CA GLU A 112 -12.42 17.80 -5.40
C GLU A 112 -13.65 18.17 -4.56
N ARG A 113 -14.36 17.18 -3.99
CA ARG A 113 -15.48 17.43 -3.06
C ARG A 113 -15.01 18.11 -1.77
N VAL A 114 -13.83 17.72 -1.24
CA VAL A 114 -13.23 18.41 -0.09
C VAL A 114 -12.81 19.83 -0.47
N THR A 115 -12.35 20.05 -1.71
CA THR A 115 -12.02 21.40 -2.21
C THR A 115 -13.25 22.32 -2.24
N GLU A 116 -14.43 21.81 -2.57
CA GLU A 116 -15.69 22.59 -2.48
C GLU A 116 -15.96 23.06 -1.04
N LEU A 117 -15.53 22.30 -0.04
CA LEU A 117 -15.77 22.62 1.36
C LEU A 117 -14.70 23.54 1.95
N ALA A 118 -13.43 23.22 1.72
CA ALA A 118 -12.28 23.84 2.39
C ALA A 118 -11.64 24.98 1.60
N GLY A 119 -12.01 25.16 0.35
CA GLY A 119 -11.23 25.90 -0.63
C GLY A 119 -10.01 25.12 -1.07
N ASP A 120 -9.04 25.78 -1.69
CA ASP A 120 -7.83 25.12 -2.15
C ASP A 120 -6.87 24.80 -0.99
N PHE A 121 -6.23 23.65 -1.05
CA PHE A 121 -5.30 23.16 -0.04
C PHE A 121 -4.07 22.51 -0.69
N GLN A 122 -2.97 22.48 0.03
CA GLN A 122 -1.75 21.83 -0.42
C GLN A 122 -1.94 20.32 -0.50
N ARG A 123 -1.62 19.72 -1.66
CA ARG A 123 -1.60 18.26 -1.88
C ARG A 123 -0.15 17.79 -1.91
N ILE A 124 0.17 16.81 -1.08
CA ILE A 124 1.49 16.20 -0.97
C ILE A 124 1.32 14.71 -1.26
N CYS A 125 1.95 14.22 -2.32
CA CYS A 125 1.90 12.81 -2.71
C CYS A 125 3.23 12.14 -2.38
N LEU A 126 3.17 11.03 -1.65
CA LEU A 126 4.31 10.17 -1.36
C LEU A 126 4.15 8.87 -2.14
N SER A 127 5.21 8.45 -2.80
CA SER A 127 5.21 7.25 -3.64
C SER A 127 6.53 6.51 -3.53
N ALA A 128 6.48 5.19 -3.67
CA ALA A 128 7.66 4.44 -4.08
C ALA A 128 8.06 4.83 -5.52
N THR A 129 9.18 4.31 -6.00
CA THR A 129 9.65 4.55 -7.37
C THR A 129 8.65 3.98 -8.38
N VAL A 130 8.28 4.78 -9.37
CA VAL A 130 7.33 4.45 -10.44
C VAL A 130 7.89 4.91 -11.78
N GLY A 131 7.47 4.27 -12.87
CA GLY A 131 7.99 4.57 -14.21
C GLY A 131 7.45 5.88 -14.82
N ASN A 132 6.34 6.44 -14.29
CA ASN A 132 5.68 7.65 -14.80
C ASN A 132 5.21 8.58 -13.67
N PRO A 133 6.13 9.13 -12.86
CA PRO A 133 5.78 9.90 -11.67
C PRO A 133 4.98 11.17 -11.98
N GLU A 134 5.22 11.83 -13.12
CA GLU A 134 4.51 13.03 -13.53
C GLU A 134 3.03 12.76 -13.81
N GLU A 135 2.70 11.61 -14.39
CA GLU A 135 1.31 11.23 -14.64
C GLU A 135 0.59 10.87 -13.34
N VAL A 136 1.28 10.16 -12.42
CA VAL A 136 0.74 9.84 -11.09
C VAL A 136 0.52 11.12 -10.28
N ALA A 137 1.44 12.09 -10.37
CA ALA A 137 1.29 13.40 -9.74
C ALA A 137 0.05 14.13 -10.26
N LYS A 138 -0.13 14.22 -11.59
CA LYS A 138 -1.31 14.83 -12.23
C LYS A 138 -2.62 14.15 -11.83
N TYR A 139 -2.58 12.84 -11.60
CA TYR A 139 -3.78 12.06 -11.23
C TYR A 139 -4.42 12.55 -9.93
N PHE A 140 -3.62 12.90 -8.93
CA PHE A 140 -4.11 13.40 -7.65
C PHE A 140 -4.11 14.93 -7.55
N ALA A 141 -3.34 15.62 -8.39
CA ALA A 141 -3.38 17.07 -8.48
C ALA A 141 -4.69 17.59 -9.10
N GLY A 142 -5.30 16.84 -10.01
CA GLY A 142 -6.41 17.29 -10.81
C GLY A 142 -5.95 18.35 -11.82
N ARG A 143 -6.52 19.56 -11.76
CA ARG A 143 -6.13 20.70 -12.62
C ARG A 143 -5.03 21.60 -12.02
N ARG A 144 -4.51 21.24 -10.82
CA ARG A 144 -3.51 22.06 -10.12
C ARG A 144 -2.09 21.73 -10.58
N PRO A 145 -1.18 22.70 -10.56
CA PRO A 145 0.24 22.42 -10.77
C PRO A 145 0.76 21.54 -9.62
N MET A 146 1.63 20.59 -9.95
CA MET A 146 2.33 19.76 -8.95
C MET A 146 3.79 19.61 -9.36
N GLN A 147 4.68 19.83 -8.41
CA GLN A 147 6.11 19.61 -8.60
C GLN A 147 6.46 18.18 -8.21
N VAL A 148 7.12 17.46 -9.11
CA VAL A 148 7.68 16.13 -8.81
C VAL A 148 9.10 16.31 -8.28
N VAL A 149 9.35 15.77 -7.10
CA VAL A 149 10.69 15.74 -6.49
C VAL A 149 11.15 14.28 -6.46
N ASN A 150 12.10 13.97 -7.33
CA ASN A 150 12.76 12.67 -7.33
C ASN A 150 13.87 12.68 -6.28
N ALA A 151 13.63 12.07 -5.13
CA ALA A 151 14.70 11.77 -4.19
C ALA A 151 15.54 10.63 -4.77
N VAL A 152 16.56 10.97 -5.56
CA VAL A 152 17.47 9.99 -6.17
C VAL A 152 18.27 9.31 -5.06
N SER A 153 17.73 8.24 -4.53
CA SER A 153 18.48 7.20 -3.86
C SER A 153 18.24 5.92 -4.64
N THR A 154 18.98 5.73 -5.71
CA THR A 154 19.11 4.41 -6.34
C THR A 154 19.85 3.53 -5.32
N LYS A 155 19.10 2.97 -4.36
CA LYS A 155 19.64 1.86 -3.57
C LYS A 155 20.08 0.80 -4.57
N ALA A 156 21.36 0.47 -4.54
CA ALA A 156 21.85 -0.65 -5.31
C ALA A 156 21.09 -1.91 -4.84
N VAL A 157 20.53 -2.65 -5.76
CA VAL A 157 19.90 -3.94 -5.48
C VAL A 157 20.82 -5.04 -5.99
N ASP A 158 21.09 -6.02 -5.14
CA ASP A 158 21.78 -7.25 -5.50
C ASP A 158 20.76 -8.39 -5.55
N ILE A 159 20.45 -8.86 -6.76
CA ILE A 159 19.40 -9.85 -6.98
C ILE A 159 20.01 -11.05 -7.69
N GLU A 160 19.84 -12.21 -7.08
CA GLU A 160 20.23 -13.50 -7.63
C GLU A 160 19.00 -14.30 -8.04
N VAL A 161 19.05 -14.97 -9.21
CA VAL A 161 17.97 -15.85 -9.68
C VAL A 161 18.45 -17.30 -9.57
N LEU A 162 17.71 -18.08 -8.76
CA LEU A 162 18.00 -19.47 -8.46
C LEU A 162 16.99 -20.40 -9.12
N SER A 163 17.47 -21.50 -9.69
CA SER A 163 16.62 -22.60 -10.20
C SER A 163 17.06 -23.91 -9.53
N PRO A 164 16.55 -24.20 -8.32
CA PRO A 164 16.97 -25.36 -7.54
C PRO A 164 16.68 -26.68 -8.26
N ARG A 165 17.70 -27.52 -8.37
CA ARG A 165 17.55 -28.88 -8.93
C ARG A 165 17.27 -29.86 -7.81
N ARG A 166 16.35 -30.82 -8.09
CA ARG A 166 16.06 -31.92 -7.18
C ARG A 166 17.26 -32.84 -7.00
N THR A 167 17.51 -33.25 -5.77
CA THR A 167 18.52 -34.27 -5.41
C THR A 167 17.85 -35.62 -5.16
N ALA A 168 18.64 -36.67 -4.99
CA ALA A 168 18.16 -37.99 -4.59
C ALA A 168 17.49 -37.97 -3.21
N GLU A 169 17.98 -37.10 -2.31
CA GLU A 169 17.42 -36.89 -0.97
C GLU A 169 16.03 -36.23 -1.03
N ASP A 170 15.87 -35.21 -1.91
CA ASP A 170 14.57 -34.56 -2.14
C ASP A 170 13.53 -35.58 -2.63
N VAL A 171 13.94 -36.49 -3.54
CA VAL A 171 13.06 -37.55 -4.05
C VAL A 171 12.67 -38.55 -2.96
N LYS A 172 13.60 -38.92 -2.08
CA LYS A 172 13.32 -39.83 -0.94
C LYS A 172 12.39 -39.19 0.07
N ALA A 173 12.65 -37.95 0.47
CA ALA A 173 11.84 -37.21 1.46
C ALA A 173 10.42 -36.90 0.93
N ALA A 174 10.28 -36.66 -0.40
CA ALA A 174 9.01 -36.39 -1.04
C ALA A 174 7.99 -37.52 -0.87
N ARG A 175 8.45 -38.77 -0.90
CA ARG A 175 7.58 -39.95 -0.69
C ARG A 175 6.94 -39.96 0.71
N GLY A 176 7.70 -39.58 1.75
CA GLY A 176 7.21 -39.52 3.14
C GLY A 176 6.27 -38.35 3.41
N LEU A 177 6.36 -37.26 2.62
CA LEU A 177 5.58 -36.05 2.80
C LEU A 177 4.42 -35.89 1.81
N ALA A 178 4.28 -36.80 0.85
CA ALA A 178 3.29 -36.72 -0.25
C ALA A 178 3.36 -35.39 -1.01
N VAL A 179 4.58 -34.89 -1.32
CA VAL A 179 4.85 -33.61 -1.98
C VAL A 179 5.69 -33.83 -3.24
N ASP A 180 5.58 -32.96 -4.24
CA ASP A 180 6.45 -33.02 -5.42
C ASP A 180 7.92 -32.82 -5.01
N PRO A 181 8.86 -33.69 -5.48
CA PRO A 181 10.29 -33.54 -5.21
C PRO A 181 10.88 -32.18 -5.62
N LYS A 182 10.31 -31.51 -6.62
CA LYS A 182 10.70 -30.16 -7.02
C LYS A 182 10.41 -29.14 -5.92
N VAL A 183 9.26 -29.26 -5.26
CA VAL A 183 8.90 -28.38 -4.14
C VAL A 183 9.87 -28.56 -2.98
N LEU A 184 10.35 -29.79 -2.72
CA LEU A 184 11.34 -30.04 -1.68
C LEU A 184 12.71 -29.44 -2.01
N ALA A 185 13.13 -29.45 -3.28
CA ALA A 185 14.34 -28.74 -3.70
C ALA A 185 14.24 -27.23 -3.40
N HIS A 186 13.07 -26.60 -3.64
CA HIS A 186 12.85 -25.21 -3.31
C HIS A 186 12.85 -24.97 -1.79
N VAL A 187 12.19 -25.84 -1.01
CA VAL A 187 12.14 -25.79 0.46
C VAL A 187 13.56 -25.90 1.06
N ARG A 188 14.36 -26.83 0.56
CA ARG A 188 15.77 -26.99 0.96
C ARG A 188 16.55 -25.69 0.72
N THR A 189 16.44 -25.12 -0.48
CA THR A 189 17.12 -23.87 -0.82
C THR A 189 16.67 -22.71 0.06
N ILE A 190 15.35 -22.62 0.36
CA ILE A 190 14.85 -21.60 1.31
C ILE A 190 15.48 -21.79 2.69
N ARG A 191 15.56 -23.03 3.21
CA ARG A 191 16.19 -23.31 4.51
C ARG A 191 17.68 -22.94 4.52
N GLU A 192 18.39 -23.28 3.46
CA GLU A 192 19.80 -22.91 3.29
C GLU A 192 19.98 -21.40 3.37
N ILE A 193 19.11 -20.61 2.68
CA ILE A 193 19.16 -19.14 2.70
C ILE A 193 18.82 -18.59 4.09
N VAL A 194 17.77 -19.09 4.74
CA VAL A 194 17.32 -18.62 6.07
C VAL A 194 18.37 -18.92 7.15
N ASN A 195 19.11 -20.03 7.02
CA ASN A 195 20.16 -20.42 7.97
C ASN A 195 21.57 -20.00 7.54
N GLU A 196 21.70 -19.19 6.47
CA GLU A 196 23.00 -18.63 6.04
C GLU A 196 23.59 -17.76 7.15
N GLU A 197 24.88 -17.87 7.38
CA GLU A 197 25.59 -17.11 8.42
C GLU A 197 25.42 -15.60 8.21
N GLY A 198 25.06 -14.89 9.28
CA GLY A 198 24.78 -13.45 9.25
C GLY A 198 23.38 -13.07 8.75
N ASN A 199 22.50 -14.06 8.54
CA ASN A 199 21.11 -13.84 8.18
C ASN A 199 20.19 -14.15 9.37
N GLU A 200 19.77 -13.12 10.10
CA GLU A 200 18.93 -13.24 11.29
C GLU A 200 17.43 -13.08 10.96
N SER A 201 17.12 -12.41 9.84
CA SER A 201 15.74 -12.10 9.46
C SER A 201 15.52 -12.16 7.95
N THR A 202 14.61 -13.05 7.51
CA THR A 202 14.30 -13.25 6.09
C THR A 202 12.81 -13.04 5.82
N LEU A 203 12.47 -12.22 4.82
CA LEU A 203 11.13 -12.18 4.25
C LEU A 203 11.06 -13.07 3.01
N ILE A 204 10.06 -13.97 2.98
CA ILE A 204 9.83 -14.88 1.86
C ILE A 204 8.52 -14.50 1.19
N PHE A 205 8.59 -13.75 0.11
CA PHE A 205 7.40 -13.33 -0.63
C PHE A 205 6.90 -14.42 -1.56
N VAL A 206 5.60 -14.64 -1.52
CA VAL A 206 4.87 -15.55 -2.40
C VAL A 206 3.71 -14.82 -3.09
N ASN A 207 3.30 -15.31 -4.26
CA ASN A 207 2.24 -14.65 -5.04
C ASN A 207 0.82 -15.02 -4.60
N THR A 208 0.63 -16.12 -3.84
CA THR A 208 -0.69 -16.58 -3.40
C THR A 208 -0.69 -17.04 -1.94
N ARG A 209 -1.84 -16.91 -1.27
CA ARG A 209 -2.05 -17.40 0.10
C ARG A 209 -1.84 -18.91 0.20
N ARG A 210 -2.29 -19.67 -0.82
CA ARG A 210 -2.09 -21.11 -0.89
C ARG A 210 -0.61 -21.49 -0.90
N ALA A 211 0.22 -20.75 -1.62
CA ALA A 211 1.67 -20.97 -1.62
C ALA A 211 2.28 -20.64 -0.25
N ALA A 212 1.80 -19.60 0.45
CA ALA A 212 2.25 -19.26 1.79
C ALA A 212 1.99 -20.41 2.78
N GLU A 213 0.75 -20.89 2.83
CA GLU A 213 0.36 -21.98 3.72
C GLU A 213 1.09 -23.29 3.39
N MET A 214 1.19 -23.63 2.12
CA MET A 214 1.89 -24.84 1.66
C MET A 214 3.38 -24.80 2.08
N LEU A 215 4.10 -23.74 1.74
CA LEU A 215 5.51 -23.61 2.08
C LEU A 215 5.73 -23.56 3.60
N GLY A 216 4.90 -22.82 4.34
CA GLY A 216 4.96 -22.73 5.78
C GLY A 216 4.75 -24.10 6.45
N SER A 217 3.74 -24.85 5.99
CA SER A 217 3.50 -26.21 6.47
C SER A 217 4.67 -27.15 6.23
N ILE A 218 5.27 -27.13 5.03
CA ILE A 218 6.39 -28.02 4.70
C ILE A 218 7.64 -27.61 5.47
N LEU A 219 7.99 -26.32 5.50
CA LEU A 219 9.19 -25.81 6.20
C LEU A 219 9.13 -26.12 7.70
N ASN A 220 7.98 -25.92 8.36
CA ASN A 220 7.82 -26.21 9.79
C ASN A 220 7.77 -27.71 10.12
N ARG A 221 7.60 -28.60 9.12
CA ARG A 221 7.79 -30.06 9.32
C ARG A 221 9.27 -30.44 9.42
N TYR A 222 10.13 -29.71 8.71
CA TYR A 222 11.59 -29.91 8.78
C TYR A 222 12.18 -29.29 10.05
N GLU A 223 11.75 -28.08 10.40
CA GLU A 223 12.32 -27.34 11.53
C GLU A 223 11.20 -26.51 12.18
N ARG A 224 10.73 -26.97 13.33
CA ARG A 224 9.62 -26.31 14.05
C ARG A 224 10.04 -24.92 14.54
N GLY A 225 9.19 -23.93 14.31
CA GLY A 225 9.39 -22.58 14.81
C GLY A 225 10.42 -21.74 14.03
N LEU A 226 10.96 -22.24 12.89
CA LEU A 226 11.86 -21.47 12.06
C LEU A 226 11.15 -20.37 11.27
N ILE A 227 9.93 -20.66 10.80
CA ILE A 227 9.20 -19.86 9.82
C ILE A 227 7.78 -19.54 10.29
N GLY A 228 7.42 -18.25 10.23
CA GLY A 228 6.05 -17.78 10.37
C GLY A 228 5.35 -17.62 9.02
N VAL A 229 4.01 -17.45 9.06
CA VAL A 229 3.19 -17.17 7.86
C VAL A 229 2.37 -15.91 8.09
N HIS A 230 2.30 -15.02 7.08
CA HIS A 230 1.58 -13.76 7.15
C HIS A 230 0.83 -13.47 5.84
N HIS A 231 -0.49 -13.44 5.89
CA HIS A 231 -1.33 -13.01 4.76
C HIS A 231 -2.69 -12.47 5.22
N GLY A 232 -3.38 -11.77 4.33
CA GLY A 232 -4.59 -11.02 4.65
C GLY A 232 -5.82 -11.85 5.11
N SER A 233 -5.78 -13.20 5.04
CA SER A 233 -6.85 -14.05 5.56
C SER A 233 -6.64 -14.49 7.01
N LEU A 234 -5.46 -14.28 7.57
CA LEU A 234 -5.21 -14.53 9.00
C LEU A 234 -5.90 -13.45 9.84
N SER A 235 -6.25 -13.81 11.08
CA SER A 235 -6.76 -12.85 12.06
C SER A 235 -5.72 -11.75 12.31
N LYS A 236 -6.17 -10.61 12.83
CA LYS A 236 -5.27 -9.50 13.17
C LYS A 236 -4.23 -9.92 14.20
N GLU A 237 -4.66 -10.68 15.19
CA GLU A 237 -3.85 -11.19 16.31
C GLU A 237 -2.73 -12.07 15.78
N MET A 238 -3.06 -13.07 14.94
CA MET A 238 -2.07 -13.98 14.34
C MET A 238 -1.05 -13.24 13.47
N ARG A 239 -1.47 -12.19 12.75
CA ARG A 239 -0.53 -11.38 11.95
C ARG A 239 0.43 -10.62 12.83
N MET A 240 -0.07 -9.97 13.90
CA MET A 240 0.76 -9.25 14.86
C MET A 240 1.75 -10.18 15.57
N GLU A 241 1.29 -11.36 15.98
CA GLU A 241 2.14 -12.37 16.62
C GLU A 241 3.29 -12.80 15.70
N ALA A 242 3.02 -13.04 14.42
CA ALA A 242 4.04 -13.41 13.44
C ALA A 242 5.04 -12.24 13.17
N GLU A 243 4.56 -11.01 13.14
CA GLU A 243 5.40 -9.81 13.02
C GLU A 243 6.31 -9.63 14.24
N ASP A 244 5.76 -9.78 15.45
CA ASP A 244 6.50 -9.65 16.71
C ASP A 244 7.51 -10.79 16.90
N ALA A 245 7.16 -12.01 16.48
CA ALA A 245 8.06 -13.15 16.51
C ALA A 245 9.28 -12.95 15.60
N LEU A 246 9.10 -12.35 14.41
CA LEU A 246 10.22 -12.00 13.53
C LEU A 246 11.08 -10.89 14.13
N LYS A 247 10.46 -9.83 14.67
CA LYS A 247 11.17 -8.71 15.31
C LYS A 247 12.02 -9.12 16.51
N SER A 248 11.50 -10.05 17.30
CA SER A 248 12.19 -10.56 18.50
C SER A 248 13.23 -11.64 18.19
N GLY A 249 13.34 -12.09 16.92
CA GLY A 249 14.22 -13.21 16.54
C GLY A 249 13.71 -14.58 16.99
N ALA A 250 12.46 -14.70 17.46
CA ALA A 250 11.83 -15.98 17.81
C ALA A 250 11.64 -16.86 16.57
N ILE A 251 11.52 -16.26 15.38
CA ILE A 251 11.56 -16.91 14.08
C ILE A 251 12.60 -16.21 13.20
N LYS A 252 13.25 -16.95 12.30
CA LYS A 252 14.22 -16.39 11.35
C LYS A 252 13.61 -16.01 10.00
N GLY A 253 12.43 -16.51 9.67
CA GLY A 253 11.80 -16.23 8.41
C GLY A 253 10.29 -16.01 8.51
N LEU A 254 9.76 -15.16 7.63
CA LEU A 254 8.34 -14.89 7.53
C LEU A 254 7.89 -15.03 6.07
N ILE A 255 7.05 -16.03 5.80
CA ILE A 255 6.42 -16.19 4.48
C ILE A 255 5.24 -15.22 4.40
N CYS A 256 5.24 -14.37 3.38
CA CYS A 256 4.22 -13.35 3.24
C CYS A 256 3.75 -13.16 1.79
N THR A 257 2.54 -12.63 1.64
CA THR A 257 2.02 -12.13 0.38
C THR A 257 2.26 -10.62 0.27
N SER A 258 1.60 -9.94 -0.66
CA SER A 258 1.67 -8.48 -0.81
C SER A 258 1.35 -7.67 0.47
N SER A 259 0.83 -8.32 1.52
CA SER A 259 0.54 -7.65 2.79
C SER A 259 1.77 -7.02 3.47
N MET A 260 2.98 -7.47 3.12
CA MET A 260 4.24 -6.96 3.65
C MET A 260 5.06 -6.14 2.63
N GLU A 261 4.48 -5.88 1.43
CA GLU A 261 5.11 -5.01 0.41
C GLU A 261 5.13 -3.55 0.86
N LEU A 262 4.10 -3.12 1.59
CA LEU A 262 3.94 -1.73 2.02
C LEU A 262 4.57 -1.48 3.39
N GLY A 263 4.93 -0.23 3.65
CA GLY A 263 5.76 0.35 4.72
C GLY A 263 5.44 0.00 6.17
N ILE A 264 5.01 -1.22 6.48
CA ILE A 264 4.87 -1.71 7.85
C ILE A 264 6.27 -1.86 8.45
N ASP A 265 6.47 -1.34 9.65
CA ASP A 265 7.72 -1.50 10.39
C ASP A 265 7.82 -2.91 10.98
N ILE A 266 8.65 -3.73 10.38
CA ILE A 266 8.95 -5.12 10.78
C ILE A 266 10.36 -5.30 11.33
N GLY A 267 11.05 -4.20 11.62
CA GLY A 267 12.46 -4.24 12.03
C GLY A 267 13.42 -4.35 10.85
N SER A 268 14.69 -4.65 11.13
CA SER A 268 15.70 -4.84 10.08
C SER A 268 15.54 -6.21 9.43
N ILE A 269 15.52 -6.23 8.11
CA ILE A 269 15.49 -7.46 7.31
C ILE A 269 16.83 -7.59 6.60
N ASP A 270 17.44 -8.77 6.72
CA ASP A 270 18.76 -9.02 6.13
C ASP A 270 18.65 -9.57 4.71
N MET A 271 17.62 -10.41 4.46
CA MET A 271 17.41 -11.07 3.17
C MET A 271 15.95 -11.06 2.74
N VAL A 272 15.74 -10.87 1.45
CA VAL A 272 14.43 -11.07 0.82
C VAL A 272 14.52 -12.24 -0.16
N VAL A 273 13.64 -13.20 0.00
CA VAL A 273 13.43 -14.31 -0.95
C VAL A 273 12.11 -14.11 -1.67
N GLN A 274 12.15 -14.15 -2.98
CA GLN A 274 10.96 -14.17 -3.82
C GLN A 274 10.72 -15.59 -4.36
N TYR A 275 9.60 -16.21 -4.00
CA TYR A 275 9.20 -17.53 -4.50
C TYR A 275 8.30 -17.40 -5.73
N ALA A 276 8.73 -17.90 -6.87
CA ALA A 276 8.24 -17.64 -8.22
C ALA A 276 8.53 -16.19 -8.68
N SER A 277 8.38 -15.95 -9.99
CA SER A 277 8.54 -14.61 -10.56
C SER A 277 7.64 -13.58 -9.86
N PRO A 278 8.12 -12.39 -9.54
CA PRO A 278 7.30 -11.31 -8.99
C PRO A 278 6.34 -10.70 -10.01
N ARG A 279 6.46 -11.04 -11.30
CA ARG A 279 5.68 -10.57 -12.46
C ARG A 279 5.91 -9.12 -12.86
N GLU A 280 6.41 -8.29 -11.97
CA GLU A 280 6.64 -6.85 -12.18
C GLU A 280 7.95 -6.42 -11.53
N VAL A 281 8.70 -5.53 -12.19
CA VAL A 281 9.94 -4.95 -11.65
C VAL A 281 9.62 -4.11 -10.41
N THR A 282 8.54 -3.34 -10.47
CA THR A 282 8.08 -2.50 -9.36
C THR A 282 7.90 -3.32 -8.08
N ARG A 283 7.23 -4.48 -8.16
CA ARG A 283 7.04 -5.37 -7.00
C ARG A 283 8.35 -5.91 -6.46
N LEU A 284 9.26 -6.34 -7.37
CA LEU A 284 10.56 -6.84 -6.95
C LEU A 284 11.33 -5.78 -6.18
N VAL A 285 11.38 -4.56 -6.70
CA VAL A 285 12.10 -3.44 -6.06
C VAL A 285 11.47 -3.09 -4.71
N GLN A 286 10.16 -3.07 -4.58
CA GLN A 286 9.46 -2.82 -3.31
C GLN A 286 9.73 -3.92 -2.28
N ARG A 287 9.72 -5.22 -2.70
CA ARG A 287 10.00 -6.38 -1.85
C ARG A 287 11.45 -6.37 -1.39
N VAL A 288 12.39 -6.30 -2.34
CA VAL A 288 13.83 -6.30 -2.04
C VAL A 288 14.23 -5.04 -1.25
N GLY A 289 13.53 -3.92 -1.49
CA GLY A 289 13.70 -2.69 -0.71
C GLY A 289 13.40 -2.83 0.79
N ARG A 290 12.74 -3.93 1.23
CA ARG A 290 12.57 -4.28 2.66
C ARG A 290 13.88 -4.76 3.29
N ALA A 291 14.79 -5.35 2.51
CA ALA A 291 16.12 -5.68 2.99
C ALA A 291 16.94 -4.40 3.12
N SER A 292 17.49 -4.15 4.31
CA SER A 292 18.34 -2.99 4.64
C SER A 292 17.58 -1.69 4.95
N HIS A 293 17.62 -1.27 6.21
CA HIS A 293 17.14 0.03 6.70
C HIS A 293 18.11 1.20 6.47
N SER A 294 19.33 0.96 5.99
CA SER A 294 20.33 2.00 5.74
C SER A 294 20.33 2.41 4.28
N VAL A 295 20.27 3.72 4.03
CA VAL A 295 20.35 4.31 2.67
C VAL A 295 21.66 3.92 1.95
N GLN A 296 22.68 3.52 2.69
CA GLN A 296 24.02 3.20 2.18
C GLN A 296 24.27 1.71 1.94
N LYS A 297 23.37 0.80 2.37
CA LYS A 297 23.55 -0.65 2.19
C LYS A 297 22.82 -1.15 0.95
N THR A 298 23.45 -2.02 0.18
CA THR A 298 22.85 -2.75 -0.94
C THR A 298 21.75 -3.68 -0.42
N SER A 299 20.55 -3.57 -1.00
CA SER A 299 19.45 -4.46 -0.67
C SER A 299 19.64 -5.81 -1.35
N LYS A 300 19.64 -6.90 -0.57
CA LYS A 300 19.87 -8.27 -1.07
C LYS A 300 18.56 -9.01 -1.31
N GLY A 301 18.45 -9.66 -2.47
CA GLY A 301 17.28 -10.46 -2.81
C GLY A 301 17.64 -11.71 -3.61
N LYS A 302 16.91 -12.80 -3.37
CA LYS A 302 17.04 -14.04 -4.15
C LYS A 302 15.66 -14.43 -4.72
N ILE A 303 15.60 -14.76 -6.01
CA ILE A 303 14.38 -15.25 -6.66
C ILE A 303 14.51 -16.75 -6.87
N ILE A 304 13.57 -17.53 -6.35
CA ILE A 304 13.49 -18.98 -6.61
C ILE A 304 12.50 -19.20 -7.73
N ALA A 305 13.01 -19.44 -8.91
CA ALA A 305 12.21 -19.69 -10.12
C ALA A 305 11.76 -21.15 -10.19
N LEU A 306 10.48 -21.37 -10.53
CA LEU A 306 9.83 -22.68 -10.43
C LEU A 306 9.83 -23.46 -11.75
N THR A 307 9.83 -22.76 -12.88
CA THR A 307 9.77 -23.30 -14.24
C THR A 307 10.78 -22.60 -15.16
N PRO A 308 11.11 -23.14 -16.33
CA PRO A 308 11.98 -22.44 -17.29
C PRO A 308 11.46 -21.05 -17.68
N ASP A 309 10.15 -20.89 -17.88
CA ASP A 309 9.54 -19.59 -18.20
C ASP A 309 9.70 -18.61 -17.03
N ASP A 310 9.54 -19.12 -15.81
CA ASP A 310 9.73 -18.35 -14.58
C ASP A 310 11.20 -17.88 -14.42
N VAL A 311 12.17 -18.71 -14.86
CA VAL A 311 13.60 -18.33 -14.89
C VAL A 311 13.82 -17.18 -15.87
N ALA A 312 13.33 -17.33 -17.12
CA ALA A 312 13.50 -16.30 -18.15
C ALA A 312 12.89 -14.96 -17.72
N GLU A 313 11.65 -14.98 -17.21
CA GLU A 313 10.97 -13.80 -16.70
C GLU A 313 11.72 -13.18 -15.52
N SER A 314 12.14 -13.99 -14.54
CA SER A 314 12.85 -13.52 -13.35
C SER A 314 14.20 -12.88 -13.69
N VAL A 315 14.94 -13.43 -14.64
CA VAL A 315 16.22 -12.87 -15.10
C VAL A 315 16.01 -11.49 -15.71
N VAL A 316 15.01 -11.33 -16.60
CA VAL A 316 14.69 -10.04 -17.22
C VAL A 316 14.25 -9.02 -16.16
N ILE A 317 13.38 -9.43 -15.23
CA ILE A 317 12.91 -8.54 -14.14
C ILE A 317 14.08 -8.12 -13.23
N ALA A 318 14.95 -9.06 -12.84
CA ALA A 318 16.11 -8.75 -12.01
C ALA A 318 17.09 -7.80 -12.72
N GLN A 319 17.33 -8.01 -14.02
CA GLN A 319 18.17 -7.12 -14.82
C GLN A 319 17.58 -5.71 -14.90
N ARG A 320 16.29 -5.59 -15.21
CA ARG A 320 15.61 -4.30 -15.26
C ARG A 320 15.60 -3.58 -13.91
N ALA A 321 15.43 -4.33 -12.81
CA ALA A 321 15.50 -3.77 -11.46
C ALA A 321 16.89 -3.18 -11.17
N LYS A 322 17.98 -3.88 -11.53
CA LYS A 322 19.36 -3.38 -11.41
C LYS A 322 19.62 -2.12 -12.26
N GLU A 323 18.98 -2.04 -13.41
CA GLU A 323 19.06 -0.88 -14.32
C GLU A 323 18.12 0.27 -13.93
N GLY A 324 17.27 0.11 -12.91
CA GLY A 324 16.27 1.10 -12.53
C GLY A 324 15.13 1.28 -13.54
N LYS A 325 14.94 0.35 -14.45
CA LYS A 325 13.89 0.38 -15.50
C LYS A 325 12.58 -0.20 -14.97
N ILE A 326 11.77 0.65 -14.39
CA ILE A 326 10.49 0.31 -13.76
C ILE A 326 9.34 0.55 -14.73
N GLU A 327 8.28 -0.27 -14.63
CA GLU A 327 7.10 -0.14 -15.47
C GLU A 327 6.30 1.12 -15.13
N PRO A 328 5.69 1.78 -16.14
CA PRO A 328 4.72 2.84 -15.88
C PRO A 328 3.44 2.27 -15.25
N ILE A 329 2.87 3.00 -14.30
CA ILE A 329 1.57 2.66 -13.71
C ILE A 329 0.46 2.97 -14.72
N ARG A 330 -0.41 2.01 -14.94
CA ARG A 330 -1.64 2.22 -15.71
C ARG A 330 -2.67 2.93 -14.82
N LEU A 331 -2.90 4.20 -15.08
CA LEU A 331 -3.87 4.99 -14.35
C LEU A 331 -5.29 4.48 -14.57
N LYS A 332 -6.08 4.38 -13.50
CA LYS A 332 -7.48 4.00 -13.59
C LYS A 332 -8.35 5.20 -13.98
N GLU A 333 -8.81 5.22 -15.21
CA GLU A 333 -9.61 6.30 -15.77
C GLU A 333 -11.02 5.82 -16.14
N ALA A 334 -11.97 6.74 -16.24
CA ALA A 334 -13.32 6.59 -16.80
C ALA A 334 -14.12 5.37 -16.30
N SER A 335 -13.96 4.95 -15.05
CA SER A 335 -14.73 3.85 -14.47
C SER A 335 -16.16 4.30 -14.19
N LEU A 336 -17.15 3.81 -14.97
CA LEU A 336 -18.54 4.23 -14.86
C LEU A 336 -19.21 3.84 -13.54
N ASP A 337 -18.81 2.72 -12.94
CA ASP A 337 -19.27 2.32 -11.60
C ASP A 337 -18.75 3.26 -10.50
N VAL A 338 -17.53 3.77 -10.65
CA VAL A 338 -17.01 4.84 -9.79
C VAL A 338 -17.80 6.12 -10.01
N LEU A 339 -18.09 6.47 -11.28
CA LEU A 339 -18.90 7.63 -11.62
C LEU A 339 -20.27 7.56 -10.95
N SER A 340 -21.00 6.44 -11.09
CA SER A 340 -22.30 6.21 -10.46
C SER A 340 -22.24 6.41 -8.93
N ASN A 341 -21.25 5.78 -8.29
CA ASN A 341 -21.04 5.92 -6.84
C ASN A 341 -20.76 7.37 -6.43
N GLN A 342 -19.98 8.12 -7.22
CA GLN A 342 -19.65 9.51 -6.92
C GLN A 342 -20.82 10.47 -7.17
N ILE A 343 -21.67 10.22 -8.16
CA ILE A 343 -22.93 10.97 -8.37
C ILE A 343 -23.80 10.85 -7.12
N CYS A 344 -24.06 9.62 -6.66
CA CYS A 344 -24.81 9.39 -5.42
C CYS A 344 -24.16 10.07 -4.21
N GLY A 345 -22.81 9.99 -4.10
CA GLY A 345 -22.06 10.63 -3.02
C GLY A 345 -22.22 12.16 -3.01
N VAL A 346 -22.18 12.81 -4.18
CA VAL A 346 -22.38 14.26 -4.30
C VAL A 346 -23.80 14.65 -3.92
N LEU A 347 -24.81 13.88 -4.35
CA LEU A 347 -26.20 14.11 -3.99
C LEU A 347 -26.44 13.98 -2.47
N LEU A 348 -25.77 13.02 -1.81
CA LEU A 348 -25.80 12.91 -0.35
C LEU A 348 -25.17 14.11 0.35
N ASP A 349 -24.17 14.75 -0.28
CA ASP A 349 -23.51 15.94 0.28
C ASP A 349 -24.35 17.20 0.14
N THR A 350 -24.99 17.39 -1.02
CA THR A 350 -25.61 18.67 -1.43
C THR A 350 -27.14 18.67 -1.36
N GLY A 351 -27.75 17.48 -1.34
CA GLY A 351 -29.18 17.28 -1.52
C GLY A 351 -29.62 17.48 -2.96
N VAL A 352 -29.29 18.60 -3.57
CA VAL A 352 -29.60 18.98 -4.96
C VAL A 352 -28.36 19.60 -5.61
N ILE A 353 -28.11 19.25 -6.87
CA ILE A 353 -27.05 19.83 -7.69
C ILE A 353 -27.52 19.91 -9.15
N THR A 354 -27.14 20.96 -9.87
CA THR A 354 -27.38 21.03 -11.32
C THR A 354 -26.44 20.11 -12.07
N ILE A 355 -26.85 19.63 -13.24
CA ILE A 355 -26.00 18.78 -14.10
C ILE A 355 -24.69 19.49 -14.44
N ASP A 356 -24.72 20.78 -14.75
CA ASP A 356 -23.53 21.57 -15.10
C ASP A 356 -22.53 21.63 -13.93
N ASN A 357 -22.99 21.87 -12.71
CA ASN A 357 -22.14 21.90 -11.52
C ASN A 357 -21.56 20.52 -11.18
N LEU A 358 -22.38 19.47 -11.32
CA LEU A 358 -21.93 18.09 -11.14
C LEU A 358 -20.86 17.73 -12.18
N TYR A 359 -21.10 18.07 -13.44
CA TYR A 359 -20.15 17.86 -14.52
C TYR A 359 -18.84 18.59 -14.29
N ALA A 360 -18.92 19.88 -13.93
CA ALA A 360 -17.74 20.70 -13.64
C ALA A 360 -16.92 20.14 -12.45
N LEU A 361 -17.59 19.67 -11.40
CA LEU A 361 -16.94 19.01 -10.25
C LEU A 361 -16.18 17.75 -10.69
N LEU A 362 -16.86 16.87 -11.42
CA LEU A 362 -16.31 15.58 -11.83
C LEU A 362 -15.13 15.73 -12.79
N GLN A 363 -15.20 16.67 -13.74
CA GLN A 363 -14.13 16.93 -14.69
C GLN A 363 -12.85 17.53 -14.06
N ARG A 364 -12.92 18.10 -12.87
CA ARG A 364 -11.71 18.54 -12.16
C ARG A 364 -10.85 17.37 -11.70
N ALA A 365 -11.48 16.23 -11.40
CA ALA A 365 -10.77 15.02 -11.04
C ALA A 365 -10.17 14.37 -12.29
N TYR A 366 -8.87 14.10 -12.27
CA TYR A 366 -8.14 13.54 -13.42
C TYR A 366 -8.78 12.29 -14.04
N PRO A 367 -9.30 11.31 -13.27
CA PRO A 367 -9.95 10.12 -13.84
C PRO A 367 -11.12 10.44 -14.77
N PHE A 368 -11.77 11.57 -14.58
CA PHE A 368 -12.97 12.00 -15.33
C PHE A 368 -12.75 13.26 -16.17
N ARG A 369 -11.50 13.70 -16.36
CA ARG A 369 -11.17 14.90 -17.15
C ARG A 369 -11.65 14.86 -18.60
N LYS A 370 -11.86 13.65 -19.14
CA LYS A 370 -12.36 13.38 -20.50
C LYS A 370 -13.81 12.91 -20.51
N LEU A 371 -14.53 13.05 -19.40
CA LEU A 371 -15.95 12.70 -19.32
C LEU A 371 -16.74 13.58 -20.31
N SER A 372 -17.59 12.97 -21.14
CA SER A 372 -18.49 13.73 -22.00
C SER A 372 -19.82 13.98 -21.28
N PRO A 373 -20.54 15.08 -21.62
CA PRO A 373 -21.89 15.36 -21.07
C PRO A 373 -22.87 14.20 -21.30
N GLU A 374 -22.83 13.61 -22.52
CA GLU A 374 -23.71 12.50 -22.90
C GLU A 374 -23.45 11.25 -22.05
N ALA A 375 -22.16 10.98 -21.73
CA ALA A 375 -21.81 9.86 -20.86
C ALA A 375 -22.31 10.09 -19.43
N LEU A 376 -22.22 11.32 -18.91
CA LEU A 376 -22.77 11.68 -17.60
C LEU A 376 -24.29 11.50 -17.57
N ILE A 377 -25.00 12.02 -18.56
CA ILE A 377 -26.47 11.92 -18.65
C ILE A 377 -26.92 10.45 -18.66
N ARG A 378 -26.28 9.60 -19.50
CA ARG A 378 -26.59 8.16 -19.55
C ARG A 378 -26.42 7.46 -18.20
N VAL A 379 -25.39 7.84 -17.43
CA VAL A 379 -25.18 7.24 -16.09
C VAL A 379 -26.25 7.76 -15.10
N ILE A 380 -26.67 9.02 -15.20
CA ILE A 380 -27.75 9.57 -14.37
C ILE A 380 -29.09 8.88 -14.69
N GLU A 381 -29.41 8.69 -15.98
CA GLU A 381 -30.61 7.97 -16.42
C GLU A 381 -30.65 6.52 -15.91
N GLN A 382 -29.47 5.86 -15.83
CA GLN A 382 -29.39 4.50 -15.29
C GLN A 382 -29.58 4.43 -13.78
N LEU A 383 -29.40 5.55 -13.05
CA LEU A 383 -29.55 5.63 -11.59
C LEU A 383 -30.97 6.00 -11.16
N GLN A 384 -31.83 6.41 -12.08
CA GLN A 384 -33.27 6.68 -11.86
C GLN A 384 -34.09 5.40 -11.84
#